data_e8f1f7c2a71c3df29ea1b2d93ae88e8b
#
_entry.id   e8f1f7c2a71c3df29ea1b2d93ae88e8b
#
_cell.length_a   1.000
_cell.length_b   1.000
_cell.length_c   1.000
_cell.angle_alpha   90.00
_cell.angle_beta   90.00
_cell.angle_gamma   90.00
#
_symmetry.space_group_name_H-M   'P 1'
#
loop_
_entity.id
_entity.type
_entity.pdbx_description
1 polymer ?
#
loop_
_entity_poly.entity_id
_entity_poly.type
_entity_poly.pdbx_seq_one_letter_code
_entity_poly.pdbx_strand_id
1 'polypeptide(L)'
;QEDLNKELDSLVRDRGDAQRTMDFYKPFPFVWRATAVEQTVIPGYGKNNFSEITYKVDRCQTCHISYPDDYYKDYDYPLKTHPNLDILIKKHPPDRTGCTWCHLGQGAATAPAEDAHGSHHEMDQTAGINEPMSHGIFMQATCRNCHAEVVNLDGAPILSKGKRLFLKLGCHGCHLADGYSDEAKVGPRLNRIASKVDPSWLYRWVKNPKEYLPKTRMPNFGFDDKDAFGVTAYLIASSDKDYI
;
A
#
# COMPACT_ATOMS: atom_id res chain seq x y z
N GLN A 1 -6.05 27.64 13.19
CA GLN A 1 -7.16 27.83 12.22
C GLN A 1 -6.68 28.67 11.03
N GLU A 2 -5.90 29.72 11.26
CA GLU A 2 -5.35 30.59 10.22
C GLU A 2 -4.30 29.85 9.34
N ASP A 3 -3.46 29.02 9.95
CA ASP A 3 -2.46 28.23 9.23
C ASP A 3 -3.13 27.11 8.42
N LEU A 4 -4.17 26.46 8.96
CA LEU A 4 -4.97 25.49 8.23
C LEU A 4 -5.65 26.09 6.99
N ASN A 5 -6.13 27.33 7.11
CA ASN A 5 -6.73 28.03 5.99
C ASN A 5 -5.69 28.39 4.92
N LYS A 6 -4.46 28.77 5.30
CA LYS A 6 -3.36 29.03 4.36
C LYS A 6 -2.94 27.76 3.60
N GLU A 7 -2.87 26.63 4.31
CA GLU A 7 -2.59 25.32 3.70
C GLU A 7 -3.72 24.92 2.74
N LEU A 8 -4.96 25.09 3.15
CA LEU A 8 -6.11 24.83 2.30
C LEU A 8 -6.09 25.67 1.02
N ASP A 9 -5.79 26.97 1.14
CA ASP A 9 -5.67 27.89 0.01
C ASP A 9 -4.50 27.52 -0.92
N SER A 10 -3.40 26.97 -0.38
CA SER A 10 -2.30 26.44 -1.17
C SER A 10 -2.73 25.24 -2.00
N LEU A 11 -3.37 24.25 -1.37
CA LEU A 11 -3.87 23.05 -2.05
C LEU A 11 -4.92 23.38 -3.11
N VAL A 12 -5.81 24.31 -2.82
CA VAL A 12 -6.83 24.77 -3.76
C VAL A 12 -6.16 25.40 -4.98
N ARG A 13 -5.07 26.17 -4.77
CA ARG A 13 -4.29 26.75 -5.88
C ARG A 13 -3.59 25.68 -6.70
N ASP A 14 -2.89 24.75 -6.06
CA ASP A 14 -2.15 23.68 -6.73
C ASP A 14 -3.09 22.77 -7.54
N ARG A 15 -4.25 22.44 -6.98
CA ARG A 15 -5.31 21.74 -7.70
C ARG A 15 -5.85 22.57 -8.86
N GLY A 16 -6.04 23.88 -8.67
CA GLY A 16 -6.50 24.81 -9.70
C GLY A 16 -5.51 24.89 -10.86
N ASP A 17 -4.21 24.86 -10.58
CA ASP A 17 -3.17 24.89 -11.61
C ASP A 17 -3.08 23.56 -12.35
N ALA A 18 -3.17 22.43 -11.65
CA ALA A 18 -3.26 21.12 -12.26
C ALA A 18 -4.51 21.00 -13.13
N GLN A 19 -5.67 21.45 -12.65
CA GLN A 19 -6.92 21.43 -13.41
C GLN A 19 -6.85 22.34 -14.65
N ARG A 20 -6.25 23.53 -14.55
CA ARG A 20 -6.03 24.41 -15.72
C ARG A 20 -5.13 23.78 -16.76
N THR A 21 -4.07 23.09 -16.31
CA THR A 21 -3.18 22.35 -17.20
C THR A 21 -3.94 21.23 -17.91
N MET A 22 -4.76 20.49 -17.19
CA MET A 22 -5.61 19.45 -17.77
C MET A 22 -6.62 20.01 -18.77
N ASP A 23 -7.31 21.10 -18.43
CA ASP A 23 -8.33 21.71 -19.27
C ASP A 23 -7.71 22.35 -20.53
N PHE A 24 -6.48 22.85 -20.46
CA PHE A 24 -5.73 23.36 -21.61
C PHE A 24 -5.44 22.27 -22.64
N TYR A 25 -5.19 21.04 -22.19
CA TYR A 25 -4.90 19.91 -23.07
C TYR A 25 -6.16 19.14 -23.50
N LYS A 26 -7.32 19.37 -22.88
CA LYS A 26 -8.61 18.82 -23.34
C LYS A 26 -9.19 19.67 -24.47
N PRO A 27 -9.47 19.10 -25.63
CA PRO A 27 -9.98 19.87 -26.76
C PRO A 27 -11.40 20.44 -26.59
N PHE A 28 -12.16 20.21 -25.49
CA PHE A 28 -13.45 20.84 -25.15
C PHE A 28 -14.10 20.23 -23.89
N PRO A 29 -14.99 20.95 -23.17
CA PRO A 29 -15.26 22.37 -23.01
C PRO A 29 -14.85 22.92 -21.63
N PHE A 30 -14.75 24.22 -21.50
CA PHE A 30 -14.56 24.96 -20.25
C PHE A 30 -15.69 24.71 -19.24
N VAL A 31 -15.55 23.75 -18.39
CA VAL A 31 -16.34 23.66 -17.17
C VAL A 31 -15.44 24.02 -16.00
N TRP A 32 -15.53 25.25 -15.53
CA TRP A 32 -14.95 25.69 -14.28
C TRP A 32 -15.65 24.91 -13.17
N ARG A 33 -15.05 23.84 -12.70
CA ARG A 33 -15.45 23.27 -11.41
C ARG A 33 -14.68 24.02 -10.32
N ALA A 34 -15.43 24.53 -9.36
CA ALA A 34 -14.82 25.04 -8.13
C ALA A 34 -13.90 23.98 -7.57
N THR A 35 -12.64 24.36 -7.30
CA THR A 35 -11.67 23.47 -6.67
C THR A 35 -12.10 23.26 -5.23
N ALA A 36 -12.65 22.12 -4.92
CA ALA A 36 -12.99 21.71 -3.57
C ALA A 36 -12.04 20.60 -3.13
N VAL A 37 -11.70 20.58 -1.85
CA VAL A 37 -10.98 19.45 -1.25
C VAL A 37 -11.92 18.24 -1.32
N GLU A 38 -11.49 17.21 -2.01
CA GLU A 38 -12.20 15.94 -2.04
C GLU A 38 -11.74 15.09 -0.86
N GLN A 39 -12.69 14.67 -0.06
CA GLN A 39 -12.42 13.91 1.15
C GLN A 39 -13.34 12.71 1.25
N THR A 40 -12.74 11.56 1.44
CA THR A 40 -13.42 10.31 1.78
C THR A 40 -13.09 9.95 3.23
N VAL A 41 -14.09 9.55 4.00
CA VAL A 41 -13.89 9.03 5.36
C VAL A 41 -14.09 7.53 5.30
N ILE A 42 -13.05 6.79 5.58
CA ILE A 42 -13.03 5.34 5.49
C ILE A 42 -12.84 4.72 6.87
N PRO A 43 -13.43 3.54 7.15
CA PRO A 43 -13.16 2.83 8.38
C PRO A 43 -11.68 2.43 8.42
N GLY A 44 -11.02 2.66 9.54
CA GLY A 44 -9.64 2.27 9.75
C GLY A 44 -9.49 0.75 9.96
N TYR A 45 -8.26 0.29 9.91
CA TYR A 45 -7.95 -1.15 10.01
C TYR A 45 -7.99 -1.70 11.44
N GLY A 46 -8.10 -0.85 12.45
CA GLY A 46 -8.00 -1.25 13.83
C GLY A 46 -9.08 -0.62 14.70
N LYS A 47 -9.09 -1.05 15.92
CA LYS A 47 -9.85 -0.41 17.00
C LYS A 47 -8.90 0.44 17.82
N ASN A 48 -9.38 1.57 18.32
CA ASN A 48 -8.64 2.35 19.30
C ASN A 48 -8.56 1.60 20.66
N ASN A 49 -7.87 2.17 21.64
CA ASN A 49 -7.75 1.59 22.98
C ASN A 49 -9.10 1.38 23.70
N PHE A 50 -10.18 1.96 23.19
CA PHE A 50 -11.54 1.81 23.70
C PHE A 50 -12.36 0.79 22.89
N SER A 51 -11.73 0.02 22.01
CA SER A 51 -12.36 -0.94 21.09
C SER A 51 -13.36 -0.34 20.08
N GLU A 52 -13.27 0.96 19.83
CA GLU A 52 -14.06 1.65 18.83
C GLU A 52 -13.38 1.58 17.45
N ILE A 53 -14.18 1.49 16.40
CA ILE A 53 -13.68 1.53 15.03
C ILE A 53 -13.05 2.90 14.77
N THR A 54 -11.80 2.91 14.35
CA THR A 54 -11.12 4.13 13.91
C THR A 54 -11.55 4.48 12.49
N TYR A 55 -11.57 5.75 12.17
CA TYR A 55 -11.81 6.25 10.83
C TYR A 55 -10.57 6.96 10.33
N LYS A 56 -10.25 6.74 9.06
CA LYS A 56 -9.18 7.49 8.37
C LYS A 56 -9.81 8.48 7.39
N VAL A 57 -9.21 9.65 7.28
CA VAL A 57 -9.54 10.65 6.27
C VAL A 57 -8.63 10.44 5.08
N ASP A 58 -9.20 10.42 3.89
CA ASP A 58 -8.47 10.27 2.63
C ASP A 58 -8.80 11.45 1.70
N ARG A 59 -7.79 12.22 1.35
CA ARG A 59 -7.86 13.41 0.50
C ARG A 59 -7.02 13.29 -0.76
N CYS A 60 -6.50 12.11 -1.05
CA CYS A 60 -5.60 11.86 -2.18
C CYS A 60 -6.20 12.32 -3.51
N GLN A 61 -7.52 12.17 -3.69
CA GLN A 61 -8.24 12.60 -4.88
C GLN A 61 -8.21 14.11 -5.11
N THR A 62 -7.89 14.90 -4.08
CA THR A 62 -7.74 16.36 -4.20
C THR A 62 -6.60 16.74 -5.13
N CYS A 63 -5.48 16.02 -5.11
CA CYS A 63 -4.32 16.23 -5.97
C CYS A 63 -4.28 15.27 -7.15
N HIS A 64 -4.66 14.01 -6.96
CA HIS A 64 -4.69 12.97 -8.01
C HIS A 64 -6.04 12.96 -8.73
N ILE A 65 -6.37 14.05 -9.42
CA ILE A 65 -7.71 14.30 -9.99
C ILE A 65 -8.00 13.51 -11.25
N SER A 66 -6.98 13.04 -11.97
CA SER A 66 -7.10 12.37 -13.28
C SER A 66 -7.02 10.85 -13.21
N TYR A 67 -6.93 10.29 -12.00
CA TYR A 67 -6.81 8.84 -11.80
C TYR A 67 -7.87 8.00 -12.52
N PRO A 68 -9.13 8.45 -12.70
CA PRO A 68 -10.16 7.63 -13.34
C PRO A 68 -10.25 7.80 -14.86
N ASP A 69 -9.46 8.68 -15.47
CA ASP A 69 -9.62 9.06 -16.87
C ASP A 69 -8.47 8.47 -17.73
N ASP A 70 -8.81 7.56 -18.64
CA ASP A 70 -7.85 6.90 -19.54
C ASP A 70 -7.07 7.86 -20.46
N TYR A 71 -7.54 9.09 -20.64
CA TYR A 71 -6.85 10.10 -21.43
C TYR A 71 -5.46 10.40 -20.89
N TYR A 72 -5.27 10.31 -19.56
CA TYR A 72 -4.01 10.68 -18.88
C TYR A 72 -3.05 9.51 -18.66
N LYS A 73 -3.23 8.38 -19.31
CA LYS A 73 -2.40 7.18 -19.12
C LYS A 73 -0.90 7.40 -19.38
N ASP A 74 -0.57 8.29 -20.30
CA ASP A 74 0.79 8.59 -20.72
C ASP A 74 1.37 9.87 -20.07
N TYR A 75 0.65 10.45 -19.12
CA TYR A 75 1.08 11.62 -18.35
C TYR A 75 1.91 11.23 -17.14
N ASP A 76 2.64 12.19 -16.60
CA ASP A 76 3.38 12.02 -15.34
C ASP A 76 2.47 12.26 -14.12
N TYR A 77 2.91 11.77 -12.96
CA TYR A 77 2.24 12.05 -11.69
C TYR A 77 2.31 13.55 -11.36
N PRO A 78 1.29 14.14 -10.74
CA PRO A 78 0.08 13.52 -10.17
C PRO A 78 -1.07 13.29 -11.18
N LEU A 79 -0.88 13.61 -12.45
CA LEU A 79 -1.95 13.58 -13.47
C LEU A 79 -2.15 12.21 -14.13
N LYS A 80 -1.28 11.26 -13.84
CA LYS A 80 -1.32 9.94 -14.47
C LYS A 80 -2.58 9.17 -14.10
N THR A 81 -3.19 8.55 -15.12
CA THR A 81 -4.28 7.58 -14.94
C THR A 81 -3.82 6.41 -14.06
N HIS A 82 -4.69 5.97 -13.16
CA HIS A 82 -4.41 4.78 -12.35
C HIS A 82 -4.32 3.52 -13.23
N PRO A 83 -3.26 2.71 -13.13
CA PRO A 83 -3.17 1.47 -13.88
C PRO A 83 -4.28 0.48 -13.46
N ASN A 84 -4.69 -0.37 -14.40
CA ASN A 84 -5.71 -1.40 -14.14
C ASN A 84 -7.06 -0.87 -13.63
N LEU A 85 -7.56 0.22 -14.24
CA LEU A 85 -8.83 0.85 -13.86
C LEU A 85 -9.98 -0.15 -13.71
N ASP A 86 -10.14 -1.07 -14.66
CA ASP A 86 -11.24 -2.04 -14.67
C ASP A 86 -11.19 -3.03 -13.52
N ILE A 87 -9.99 -3.42 -13.13
CA ILE A 87 -9.78 -4.43 -12.08
C ILE A 87 -9.74 -3.81 -10.70
N LEU A 88 -9.10 -2.64 -10.57
CA LEU A 88 -8.89 -2.01 -9.27
C LEU A 88 -9.94 -0.93 -9.00
N ILE A 89 -9.94 0.15 -9.75
CA ILE A 89 -10.74 1.35 -9.44
C ILE A 89 -12.24 1.10 -9.60
N LYS A 90 -12.68 0.39 -10.64
CA LYS A 90 -14.12 0.08 -10.81
C LYS A 90 -14.66 -0.88 -9.74
N LYS A 91 -13.81 -1.76 -9.19
CA LYS A 91 -14.20 -2.69 -8.11
C LYS A 91 -14.01 -2.09 -6.72
N HIS A 92 -13.10 -1.14 -6.58
CA HIS A 92 -12.78 -0.45 -5.32
C HIS A 92 -12.85 1.06 -5.55
N PRO A 93 -14.05 1.62 -5.73
CA PRO A 93 -14.20 3.04 -6.03
C PRO A 93 -13.70 3.90 -4.86
N PRO A 94 -12.81 4.87 -5.13
CA PRO A 94 -12.14 5.65 -4.09
C PRO A 94 -13.07 6.51 -3.22
N ASP A 95 -14.28 6.80 -3.69
CA ASP A 95 -15.33 7.44 -2.89
C ASP A 95 -15.80 6.57 -1.72
N ARG A 96 -15.57 5.27 -1.77
CA ARG A 96 -15.93 4.30 -0.71
C ARG A 96 -14.74 3.74 0.02
N THR A 97 -13.68 3.42 -0.73
CA THR A 97 -12.50 2.74 -0.17
C THR A 97 -11.38 3.70 0.15
N GLY A 98 -11.37 4.91 -0.40
CA GLY A 98 -10.21 5.77 -0.39
C GLY A 98 -9.04 5.17 -1.18
N CYS A 99 -7.93 5.87 -1.19
CA CYS A 99 -6.69 5.43 -1.83
C CYS A 99 -5.75 4.78 -0.80
N THR A 100 -5.77 5.28 0.43
CA THR A 100 -4.87 4.82 1.51
C THR A 100 -5.12 3.38 1.96
N TRP A 101 -6.24 2.77 1.63
CA TRP A 101 -6.44 1.33 1.87
C TRP A 101 -5.41 0.47 1.13
N CYS A 102 -5.05 0.87 -0.08
CA CYS A 102 -4.09 0.16 -0.90
C CYS A 102 -2.70 0.78 -0.81
N HIS A 103 -2.62 2.11 -0.83
CA HIS A 103 -1.36 2.83 -0.94
C HIS A 103 -0.71 3.16 0.40
N LEU A 104 -1.44 3.06 1.53
CA LEU A 104 -0.98 3.58 2.82
C LEU A 104 -0.74 5.11 2.74
N GLY A 105 0.20 5.65 3.50
CA GLY A 105 0.49 7.09 3.49
C GLY A 105 -0.43 7.91 4.38
N GLN A 106 -0.27 9.23 4.34
CA GLN A 106 -0.96 10.19 5.19
C GLN A 106 -2.15 10.82 4.45
N GLY A 107 -3.23 10.05 4.29
CA GLY A 107 -4.41 10.50 3.55
C GLY A 107 -5.05 11.78 4.07
N ALA A 108 -4.86 12.12 5.34
CA ALA A 108 -5.36 13.36 5.94
C ALA A 108 -4.51 14.60 5.63
N ALA A 109 -3.32 14.42 5.07
CA ALA A 109 -2.43 15.53 4.74
C ALA A 109 -3.08 16.48 3.73
N THR A 110 -2.83 17.77 3.92
CA THR A 110 -3.37 18.86 3.08
C THR A 110 -2.28 19.69 2.44
N ALA A 111 -1.03 19.46 2.78
CA ALA A 111 0.15 20.17 2.29
C ALA A 111 1.27 19.17 2.01
N PRO A 112 2.49 19.59 1.67
CA PRO A 112 3.15 19.19 0.43
C PRO A 112 3.14 17.68 0.18
N ALA A 113 3.41 17.27 -1.04
CA ALA A 113 3.37 15.86 -1.46
C ALA A 113 4.19 14.93 -0.55
N GLU A 114 5.29 15.44 0.00
CA GLU A 114 6.16 14.75 0.93
C GLU A 114 5.41 14.31 2.21
N ASP A 115 4.57 15.17 2.76
CA ASP A 115 3.78 14.86 3.96
C ASP A 115 2.70 13.83 3.64
N ALA A 116 2.04 13.96 2.50
CA ALA A 116 0.99 13.03 2.08
C ALA A 116 1.54 11.63 1.78
N HIS A 117 2.73 11.57 1.19
CA HIS A 117 3.37 10.31 0.80
C HIS A 117 4.20 9.68 1.92
N GLY A 118 4.44 10.42 3.00
CA GLY A 118 5.35 10.00 4.06
C GLY A 118 6.79 10.08 3.58
N SER A 119 7.49 11.16 3.93
CA SER A 119 8.90 11.29 3.60
C SER A 119 9.72 10.25 4.36
N HIS A 120 10.70 9.65 3.69
CA HIS A 120 11.71 8.80 4.34
C HIS A 120 12.72 9.61 5.18
N HIS A 121 12.58 10.92 5.24
CA HIS A 121 13.45 11.82 5.99
C HIS A 121 12.86 12.08 7.37
N GLU A 122 13.57 11.52 8.35
CA GLU A 122 13.44 11.74 9.79
C GLU A 122 12.03 11.54 10.36
N MET A 123 11.86 10.43 11.06
CA MET A 123 10.76 10.26 11.98
C MET A 123 10.79 11.40 12.99
N ASP A 124 10.08 12.47 12.72
CA ASP A 124 9.69 13.39 13.77
C ASP A 124 8.73 12.63 14.69
N GLN A 125 9.28 12.10 15.76
CA GLN A 125 8.56 11.32 16.75
C GLN A 125 7.48 12.14 17.49
N THR A 126 7.38 13.42 17.20
CA THR A 126 6.42 14.33 17.85
C THR A 126 5.06 14.39 17.18
N ALA A 127 4.90 13.94 15.94
CA ALA A 127 3.66 14.03 15.15
C ALA A 127 2.89 12.71 14.97
N GLY A 128 3.16 11.67 15.74
CA GLY A 128 2.37 10.43 15.82
C GLY A 128 2.07 9.76 14.47
N ILE A 129 2.75 8.65 14.21
CA ILE A 129 2.45 7.68 13.15
C ILE A 129 2.60 8.24 11.73
N ASN A 130 3.84 8.42 11.29
CA ASN A 130 4.14 8.62 9.88
C ASN A 130 4.10 7.27 9.17
N GLU A 131 2.97 6.91 8.57
CA GLU A 131 2.82 5.71 7.75
C GLU A 131 3.26 6.04 6.31
N PRO A 132 4.43 5.57 5.84
CA PRO A 132 4.87 5.87 4.49
C PRO A 132 4.00 5.18 3.45
N MET A 133 3.90 5.78 2.27
CA MET A 133 3.25 5.12 1.13
C MET A 133 3.92 3.80 0.79
N SER A 134 3.10 2.78 0.53
CA SER A 134 3.58 1.52 0.00
C SER A 134 3.95 1.67 -1.48
N HIS A 135 5.13 1.20 -1.85
CA HIS A 135 5.65 1.36 -3.19
C HIS A 135 5.93 0.02 -3.89
N GLY A 136 5.83 0.05 -5.21
CA GLY A 136 6.26 -1.03 -6.08
C GLY A 136 5.53 -2.34 -5.81
N ILE A 137 6.31 -3.41 -5.75
CA ILE A 137 5.79 -4.79 -5.63
C ILE A 137 5.10 -5.06 -4.30
N PHE A 138 5.44 -4.34 -3.23
CA PHE A 138 4.86 -4.54 -1.90
C PHE A 138 3.47 -3.93 -1.75
N MET A 139 3.08 -3.04 -2.67
CA MET A 139 1.72 -2.49 -2.68
C MET A 139 0.66 -3.60 -2.75
N GLN A 140 0.92 -4.68 -3.48
CA GLN A 140 -0.01 -5.80 -3.56
C GLN A 140 -0.19 -6.54 -2.23
N ALA A 141 0.73 -6.38 -1.27
CA ALA A 141 0.58 -6.97 0.06
C ALA A 141 -0.66 -6.44 0.79
N THR A 142 -1.04 -5.18 0.57
CA THR A 142 -2.22 -4.57 1.20
C THR A 142 -3.54 -5.20 0.77
N CYS A 143 -3.58 -5.84 -0.40
CA CYS A 143 -4.78 -6.56 -0.87
C CYS A 143 -5.24 -7.65 0.10
N ARG A 144 -4.30 -8.26 0.83
CA ARG A 144 -4.61 -9.31 1.79
C ARG A 144 -5.43 -8.81 2.99
N ASN A 145 -5.43 -7.53 3.28
CA ASN A 145 -6.22 -6.96 4.38
C ASN A 145 -7.71 -7.31 4.25
N CYS A 146 -8.21 -7.40 3.00
CA CYS A 146 -9.59 -7.79 2.70
C CYS A 146 -9.69 -9.16 2.03
N HIS A 147 -8.65 -9.57 1.28
CA HIS A 147 -8.62 -10.80 0.49
C HIS A 147 -7.72 -11.88 1.09
N ALA A 148 -7.80 -12.09 2.41
CA ALA A 148 -6.91 -13.00 3.15
C ALA A 148 -6.93 -14.44 2.63
N GLU A 149 -8.11 -14.95 2.30
CA GLU A 149 -8.29 -16.36 1.88
C GLU A 149 -8.08 -16.59 0.39
N VAL A 150 -8.08 -15.52 -0.43
CA VAL A 150 -7.98 -15.66 -1.88
C VAL A 150 -6.57 -16.08 -2.28
N VAL A 151 -6.43 -17.15 -3.07
CA VAL A 151 -5.15 -17.65 -3.59
C VAL A 151 -4.76 -16.97 -4.88
N ASN A 152 -5.73 -16.73 -5.76
CA ASN A 152 -5.53 -16.04 -7.02
C ASN A 152 -6.37 -14.77 -7.02
N LEU A 153 -5.72 -13.62 -7.01
CA LEU A 153 -6.35 -12.32 -6.99
C LEU A 153 -5.96 -11.55 -8.25
N ASP A 154 -6.96 -11.24 -9.07
CA ASP A 154 -6.78 -10.37 -10.24
C ASP A 154 -6.32 -8.99 -9.75
N GLY A 155 -5.33 -8.42 -10.42
CA GLY A 155 -4.72 -7.16 -9.99
C GLY A 155 -3.59 -7.30 -8.95
N ALA A 156 -3.40 -8.49 -8.34
CA ALA A 156 -2.31 -8.77 -7.41
C ALA A 156 -1.52 -10.06 -7.77
N PRO A 157 -0.95 -10.14 -8.98
CA PRO A 157 -0.30 -11.37 -9.45
C PRO A 157 0.94 -11.76 -8.64
N ILE A 158 1.67 -10.79 -8.09
CA ILE A 158 2.86 -11.01 -7.27
C ILE A 158 2.47 -11.65 -5.94
N LEU A 159 1.49 -11.08 -5.24
CA LEU A 159 0.94 -11.64 -4.01
C LEU A 159 0.38 -13.05 -4.23
N SER A 160 -0.40 -13.22 -5.30
CA SER A 160 -0.99 -14.53 -5.68
C SER A 160 0.09 -15.57 -5.94
N LYS A 161 1.16 -15.20 -6.64
CA LYS A 161 2.32 -16.07 -6.88
C LYS A 161 2.98 -16.48 -5.57
N GLY A 162 3.18 -15.53 -4.67
CA GLY A 162 3.77 -15.76 -3.35
C GLY A 162 2.96 -16.76 -2.53
N LYS A 163 1.65 -16.57 -2.45
CA LYS A 163 0.76 -17.48 -1.72
C LYS A 163 0.80 -18.90 -2.30
N ARG A 164 0.76 -19.04 -3.63
CA ARG A 164 0.87 -20.34 -4.29
C ARG A 164 2.20 -21.04 -4.01
N LEU A 165 3.31 -20.30 -4.07
CA LEU A 165 4.64 -20.85 -3.77
C LEU A 165 4.76 -21.27 -2.30
N PHE A 166 4.28 -20.43 -1.37
CA PHE A 166 4.25 -20.76 0.05
C PHE A 166 3.53 -22.08 0.34
N LEU A 167 2.37 -22.28 -0.30
CA LEU A 167 1.59 -23.52 -0.20
C LEU A 167 2.29 -24.69 -0.87
N LYS A 168 2.69 -24.51 -2.13
CA LYS A 168 3.27 -25.59 -2.97
C LYS A 168 4.56 -26.13 -2.37
N LEU A 169 5.41 -25.27 -1.83
CA LEU A 169 6.71 -25.64 -1.27
C LEU A 169 6.62 -26.03 0.21
N GLY A 170 5.44 -25.93 0.81
CA GLY A 170 5.19 -26.39 2.17
C GLY A 170 5.93 -25.59 3.24
N CYS A 171 6.09 -24.28 3.05
CA CYS A 171 6.78 -23.41 4.04
C CYS A 171 6.18 -23.54 5.45
N HIS A 172 4.84 -23.67 5.52
CA HIS A 172 4.09 -23.94 6.76
C HIS A 172 4.43 -25.30 7.42
N GLY A 173 5.09 -26.20 6.74
CA GLY A 173 5.57 -27.46 7.33
C GLY A 173 6.73 -27.23 8.29
N CYS A 174 7.57 -26.24 8.02
CA CYS A 174 8.72 -25.89 8.88
C CYS A 174 8.48 -24.63 9.72
N HIS A 175 7.57 -23.75 9.31
CA HIS A 175 7.28 -22.48 9.97
C HIS A 175 5.86 -22.43 10.52
N LEU A 176 5.70 -21.84 11.70
CA LEU A 176 4.37 -21.41 12.17
C LEU A 176 3.91 -20.20 11.39
N ALA A 177 2.70 -20.29 10.85
CA ALA A 177 2.01 -19.21 10.14
C ALA A 177 0.51 -19.30 10.45
N ASP A 178 -0.18 -18.16 10.52
CA ASP A 178 -1.61 -18.11 10.81
C ASP A 178 -2.44 -18.84 9.75
N GLY A 179 -3.45 -19.55 10.22
CA GLY A 179 -4.30 -20.39 9.39
C GLY A 179 -3.73 -21.78 9.05
N TYR A 180 -2.59 -22.14 9.66
CA TYR A 180 -1.96 -23.46 9.55
C TYR A 180 -1.80 -24.09 10.95
N SER A 181 -1.32 -25.37 11.00
CA SER A 181 -1.15 -26.08 12.26
C SER A 181 -0.33 -25.31 13.29
N ASP A 182 -0.80 -25.30 14.54
CA ASP A 182 -0.16 -24.67 15.70
C ASP A 182 0.92 -25.53 16.36
N GLU A 183 1.22 -26.72 15.82
CA GLU A 183 2.26 -27.60 16.34
C GLU A 183 3.65 -26.94 16.26
N ALA A 184 4.51 -27.27 17.19
CA ALA A 184 5.88 -26.77 17.23
C ALA A 184 6.62 -27.05 15.92
N LYS A 185 7.27 -26.05 15.38
CA LYS A 185 7.99 -26.10 14.11
C LYS A 185 9.48 -25.85 14.33
N VAL A 186 10.28 -26.34 13.38
CA VAL A 186 11.75 -26.18 13.43
C VAL A 186 12.21 -24.76 13.02
N GLY A 187 11.40 -24.07 12.23
CA GLY A 187 11.66 -22.70 11.78
C GLY A 187 11.00 -21.66 12.69
N PRO A 188 11.42 -20.39 12.62
CA PRO A 188 10.79 -19.32 13.39
C PRO A 188 9.35 -19.07 12.96
N ARG A 189 8.56 -18.47 13.85
CA ARG A 189 7.21 -18.01 13.54
C ARG A 189 7.24 -16.88 12.51
N LEU A 190 6.34 -16.95 11.53
CA LEU A 190 6.23 -15.97 10.46
C LEU A 190 5.12 -14.92 10.68
N ASN A 191 4.24 -15.15 11.65
CA ASN A 191 3.09 -14.27 11.94
C ASN A 191 3.44 -12.79 12.16
N ARG A 192 4.70 -12.52 12.55
CA ARG A 192 5.19 -11.16 12.86
C ARG A 192 6.49 -10.84 12.15
N ILE A 193 6.69 -11.43 10.99
CA ILE A 193 7.97 -11.26 10.29
C ILE A 193 8.20 -9.83 9.82
N ALA A 194 7.15 -9.13 9.37
CA ALA A 194 7.24 -7.75 8.90
C ALA A 194 7.63 -6.74 9.99
N SER A 195 7.33 -7.03 11.27
CA SER A 195 7.76 -6.20 12.41
C SER A 195 9.17 -6.50 12.89
N LYS A 196 9.82 -7.56 12.37
CA LYS A 196 11.13 -8.02 12.85
C LYS A 196 12.26 -7.74 11.87
N VAL A 197 11.96 -7.65 10.59
CA VAL A 197 12.98 -7.54 9.55
C VAL A 197 12.53 -6.59 8.46
N ASP A 198 13.48 -5.91 7.86
CA ASP A 198 13.26 -5.08 6.67
C ASP A 198 12.85 -5.94 5.47
N PRO A 199 11.90 -5.48 4.62
CA PRO A 199 11.45 -6.21 3.44
C PRO A 199 12.58 -6.57 2.46
N SER A 200 13.58 -5.72 2.30
CA SER A 200 14.71 -5.98 1.41
C SER A 200 15.64 -7.06 1.98
N TRP A 201 15.79 -7.11 3.29
CA TRP A 201 16.48 -8.21 3.95
C TRP A 201 15.72 -9.53 3.80
N LEU A 202 14.40 -9.51 4.02
CA LEU A 202 13.55 -10.69 3.89
C LEU A 202 13.59 -11.26 2.47
N TYR A 203 13.56 -10.39 1.46
CA TYR A 203 13.73 -10.79 0.07
C TYR A 203 15.05 -11.53 -0.17
N ARG A 204 16.17 -10.97 0.28
CA ARG A 204 17.49 -11.59 0.11
C ARG A 204 17.58 -12.94 0.83
N TRP A 205 17.03 -12.99 2.04
CA TRP A 205 16.96 -14.23 2.81
C TRP A 205 16.13 -15.30 2.10
N VAL A 206 14.94 -14.97 1.62
CA VAL A 206 14.07 -15.91 0.89
C VAL A 206 14.73 -16.38 -0.40
N LYS A 207 15.39 -15.49 -1.11
CA LYS A 207 16.07 -15.80 -2.37
C LYS A 207 17.25 -16.75 -2.20
N ASN A 208 18.11 -16.48 -1.22
CA ASN A 208 19.29 -17.31 -0.94
C ASN A 208 19.67 -17.28 0.54
N PRO A 209 19.04 -18.08 1.41
CA PRO A 209 19.32 -18.05 2.83
C PRO A 209 20.75 -18.48 3.19
N LYS A 210 21.38 -19.30 2.34
CA LYS A 210 22.75 -19.80 2.58
C LYS A 210 23.84 -18.78 2.28
N GLU A 211 23.55 -17.79 1.47
CA GLU A 211 24.44 -16.65 1.25
C GLU A 211 24.63 -15.85 2.54
N TYR A 212 23.55 -15.64 3.29
CA TYR A 212 23.58 -14.94 4.57
C TYR A 212 24.06 -15.83 5.72
N LEU A 213 23.56 -17.06 5.81
CA LEU A 213 23.92 -18.03 6.85
C LEU A 213 24.20 -19.40 6.22
N PRO A 214 25.48 -19.70 5.90
CA PRO A 214 25.86 -20.93 5.17
C PRO A 214 25.38 -22.24 5.84
N LYS A 215 25.29 -22.25 7.19
CA LYS A 215 24.86 -23.42 7.98
C LYS A 215 23.38 -23.44 8.28
N THR A 216 22.56 -22.56 7.72
CA THR A 216 21.11 -22.57 7.95
C THR A 216 20.49 -23.88 7.49
N ARG A 217 19.49 -24.34 8.27
CA ARG A 217 18.65 -25.50 7.89
C ARG A 217 17.58 -25.13 6.87
N MET A 218 17.30 -23.84 6.67
CA MET A 218 16.39 -23.41 5.64
C MET A 218 16.94 -23.77 4.24
N PRO A 219 16.21 -24.54 3.42
CA PRO A 219 16.69 -24.91 2.11
C PRO A 219 16.76 -23.70 1.18
N ASN A 220 17.65 -23.76 0.19
CA ASN A 220 17.59 -22.87 -0.94
C ASN A 220 16.63 -23.46 -1.97
N PHE A 221 15.54 -22.74 -2.27
CA PHE A 221 14.51 -23.16 -3.21
C PHE A 221 14.83 -22.83 -4.67
N GLY A 222 15.94 -22.16 -4.95
CA GLY A 222 16.34 -21.73 -6.29
C GLY A 222 15.41 -20.67 -6.90
N PHE A 223 14.85 -19.81 -6.08
CA PHE A 223 13.94 -18.76 -6.52
C PHE A 223 14.60 -17.76 -7.48
N ASP A 224 13.91 -17.45 -8.57
CA ASP A 224 14.18 -16.22 -9.33
C ASP A 224 13.70 -14.98 -8.55
N ASP A 225 13.97 -13.79 -9.10
CA ASP A 225 13.58 -12.53 -8.45
C ASP A 225 12.06 -12.42 -8.26
N LYS A 226 11.28 -12.86 -9.24
CA LYS A 226 9.81 -12.80 -9.19
C LYS A 226 9.24 -13.77 -8.16
N ASP A 227 9.86 -14.92 -7.98
CA ASP A 227 9.48 -15.89 -6.97
C ASP A 227 9.78 -15.38 -5.57
N ALA A 228 11.01 -14.90 -5.36
CA ALA A 228 11.44 -14.35 -4.09
C ALA A 228 10.62 -13.12 -3.68
N PHE A 229 10.34 -12.21 -4.61
CA PHE A 229 9.46 -11.07 -4.38
C PHE A 229 8.04 -11.51 -4.03
N GLY A 230 7.49 -12.48 -4.75
CA GLY A 230 6.16 -13.00 -4.48
C GLY A 230 6.05 -13.56 -3.05
N VAL A 231 6.96 -14.43 -2.65
CA VAL A 231 6.99 -15.01 -1.30
C VAL A 231 7.18 -13.92 -0.25
N THR A 232 8.08 -12.98 -0.48
CA THR A 232 8.31 -11.85 0.44
C THR A 232 7.05 -11.00 0.61
N ALA A 233 6.40 -10.62 -0.47
CA ALA A 233 5.15 -9.85 -0.43
C ALA A 233 4.05 -10.61 0.33
N TYR A 234 3.93 -11.92 0.12
CA TYR A 234 2.98 -12.75 0.86
C TYR A 234 3.29 -12.81 2.35
N LEU A 235 4.54 -12.96 2.74
CA LEU A 235 4.96 -13.00 4.15
C LEU A 235 4.71 -11.67 4.86
N ILE A 236 5.02 -10.55 4.21
CA ILE A 236 4.72 -9.21 4.74
C ILE A 236 3.22 -9.04 4.91
N ALA A 237 2.44 -9.40 3.89
CA ALA A 237 0.99 -9.31 3.90
C ALA A 237 0.33 -10.22 4.96
N SER A 238 1.00 -11.31 5.33
CA SER A 238 0.51 -12.30 6.32
C SER A 238 0.96 -11.99 7.73
N SER A 239 1.76 -10.93 7.92
CA SER A 239 2.21 -10.52 9.25
C SER A 239 1.09 -9.79 10.00
N ASP A 240 0.98 -10.14 11.26
CA ASP A 240 0.11 -9.46 12.22
C ASP A 240 0.56 -8.00 12.36
N LYS A 241 -0.39 -7.08 12.16
CA LYS A 241 -0.14 -5.63 12.18
C LYS A 241 -0.30 -5.01 13.57
N ASP A 242 -0.86 -5.76 14.52
CA ASP A 242 -1.11 -5.25 15.88
C ASP A 242 0.17 -5.11 16.72
N TYR A 243 1.35 -5.15 16.07
CA TYR A 243 2.65 -5.19 16.74
C TYR A 243 3.64 -4.11 16.25
N ILE A 244 3.11 -3.02 15.73
CA ILE A 244 3.90 -1.82 15.39
C ILE A 244 3.70 -0.79 16.49
#